data_0e0f306cafb03675dacfb0afbcdc89cb
#
_entry.id   0e0f306cafb03675dacfb0afbcdc89cb
#
_cell.length_a   1.000
_cell.length_b   1.000
_cell.length_c   1.000
_cell.angle_alpha   90.00
_cell.angle_beta   90.00
_cell.angle_gamma   90.00
#
_symmetry.space_group_name_H-M   'P 1'
#
loop_
_entity.id
_entity.type
_entity.pdbx_description
1 polymer ?
#
loop_
_entity_poly.entity_id
_entity_poly.type
_entity_poly.pdbx_seq_one_letter_code
_entity_poly.pdbx_strand_id
1 'polypeptide(L)' 'MTRKCVVRVVISKEQKEMLDEIARRLGTSESETLRMALMDYAKELSVMKERIHRGNSQI' A
#
# COMPACT_ATOMS: atom_id res chain seq x y z
N MET A 1 -3.87 -3.36 -19.54
CA MET A 1 -2.75 -2.47 -19.29
C MET A 1 -3.02 -1.56 -18.12
N THR A 2 -2.13 -1.56 -17.19
CA THR A 2 -2.33 -0.77 -15.98
C THR A 2 -1.78 0.64 -16.15
N ARG A 3 -2.52 1.58 -15.63
CA ARG A 3 -2.05 2.94 -15.58
C ARG A 3 -1.25 3.17 -14.32
N LYS A 4 -0.21 3.97 -14.43
CA LYS A 4 0.58 4.34 -13.29
C LYS A 4 0.05 5.64 -12.72
N CYS A 5 -0.19 5.62 -11.44
CA CYS A 5 -0.61 6.80 -10.72
C CYS A 5 0.47 7.16 -9.73
N VAL A 6 0.74 8.44 -9.60
CA VAL A 6 1.77 8.91 -8.70
C VAL A 6 1.11 9.62 -7.53
N VAL A 7 1.51 9.22 -6.33
CA VAL A 7 1.03 9.85 -5.11
C VAL A 7 2.24 10.37 -4.35
N ARG A 8 2.19 11.64 -3.95
CA ARG A 8 3.27 12.25 -3.19
C ARG A 8 2.84 12.42 -1.76
N VAL A 9 3.70 11.97 -0.86
CA VAL A 9 3.40 12.00 0.55
C VAL A 9 4.57 12.59 1.30
N VAL A 10 4.27 13.48 2.23
CA VAL A 10 5.29 14.03 3.11
C VAL A 10 5.22 13.26 4.43
N ILE A 11 6.34 12.70 4.82
CA ILE A 11 6.40 11.95 6.07
C ILE A 11 7.48 12.55 6.96
N SER A 12 7.40 12.26 8.23
CA SER A 12 8.36 12.75 9.19
C SER A 12 9.67 11.99 9.06
N LYS A 13 10.71 12.53 9.67
CA LYS A 13 12.00 11.87 9.67
C LYS A 13 11.90 10.51 10.33
N GLU A 14 11.16 10.46 11.40
CA GLU A 14 10.97 9.21 12.12
C GLU A 14 10.27 8.17 11.25
N GLN A 15 9.25 8.59 10.54
CA GLN A 15 8.54 7.70 9.64
C GLN A 15 9.44 7.22 8.50
N LYS A 16 10.29 8.11 8.01
CA LYS A 16 11.22 7.74 6.96
C LYS A 16 12.19 6.69 7.45
N GLU A 17 12.66 6.83 8.67
CA GLU A 17 13.58 5.86 9.24
C GLU A 17 12.91 4.49 9.41
N MET A 18 11.65 4.51 9.83
CA MET A 18 10.91 3.26 9.94
C MET A 18 10.73 2.60 8.59
N LEU A 19 10.45 3.40 7.59
CA LEU A 19 10.27 2.88 6.24
C LEU A 19 11.56 2.24 5.74
N ASP A 20 12.68 2.92 5.97
CA ASP A 20 13.97 2.39 5.56
C ASP A 20 14.27 1.06 6.25
N GLU A 21 13.96 0.99 7.52
CA GLU A 21 14.21 -0.22 8.28
C GLU A 21 13.35 -1.38 7.79
N ILE A 22 12.09 -1.12 7.54
CA ILE A 22 11.19 -2.17 7.06
C ILE A 22 11.63 -2.64 5.68
N ALA A 23 11.95 -1.71 4.80
CA ALA A 23 12.38 -2.07 3.45
C ALA A 23 13.62 -2.93 3.50
N ARG A 24 14.56 -2.59 4.38
CA ARG A 24 15.79 -3.35 4.50
C ARG A 24 15.52 -4.76 5.01
N ARG A 25 14.65 -4.90 5.97
CA ARG A 25 14.34 -6.21 6.53
C ARG A 25 13.60 -7.08 5.51
N LEU A 26 12.77 -6.47 4.70
CA LEU A 26 12.04 -7.21 3.68
C LEU A 26 12.88 -7.45 2.44
N GLY A 27 14.00 -6.75 2.32
CA GLY A 27 14.83 -6.88 1.14
C GLY A 27 14.19 -6.31 -0.09
N THR A 28 13.45 -5.22 0.06
CA THR A 28 12.72 -4.66 -1.05
C THR A 28 12.90 -3.14 -1.03
N SER A 29 12.38 -2.47 -2.06
CA SER A 29 12.49 -1.02 -2.15
C SER A 29 11.47 -0.36 -1.23
N GLU A 30 11.69 0.94 -1.00
CA GLU A 30 10.74 1.71 -0.20
C GLU A 30 9.38 1.77 -0.89
N SER A 31 9.40 1.95 -2.19
CA SER A 31 8.15 1.99 -2.95
C SER A 31 7.37 0.69 -2.82
N GLU A 32 8.08 -0.41 -2.93
CA GLU A 32 7.42 -1.71 -2.82
C GLU A 32 6.92 -1.94 -1.41
N THR A 33 7.69 -1.49 -0.42
CA THR A 33 7.29 -1.60 0.97
C THR A 33 5.97 -0.85 1.19
N LEU A 34 5.87 0.35 0.64
CA LEU A 34 4.66 1.15 0.79
C LEU A 34 3.48 0.50 0.10
N ARG A 35 3.71 -0.08 -1.07
CA ARG A 35 2.63 -0.76 -1.78
C ARG A 35 2.11 -1.95 -0.99
N MET A 36 3.03 -2.71 -0.41
CA MET A 36 2.64 -3.86 0.39
C MET A 36 1.90 -3.42 1.65
N ALA A 37 2.39 -2.36 2.28
CA ALA A 37 1.73 -1.84 3.47
C ALA A 37 0.32 -1.37 3.15
N LEU A 38 0.15 -0.72 2.00
CA LEU A 38 -1.15 -0.25 1.59
C LEU A 38 -2.10 -1.42 1.38
N MET A 39 -1.63 -2.46 0.72
CA MET A 39 -2.48 -3.63 0.47
C MET A 39 -2.84 -4.33 1.76
N ASP A 40 -1.89 -4.45 2.67
CA ASP A 40 -2.16 -5.09 3.95
C ASP A 40 -3.17 -4.28 4.76
N TYR A 41 -3.02 -2.97 4.75
CA TYR A 41 -3.93 -2.11 5.48
C TYR A 41 -5.32 -2.15 4.87
N ALA A 42 -5.39 -2.20 3.54
CA ALA A 42 -6.66 -2.30 2.86
C ALA A 42 -7.38 -3.59 3.21
N LYS A 43 -6.62 -4.67 3.33
CA LYS A 43 -7.20 -5.96 3.75
C LYS A 43 -7.75 -5.85 5.16
N GLU A 44 -6.99 -5.19 6.03
CA GLU A 44 -7.40 -5.05 7.41
C GLU A 44 -8.70 -4.30 7.53
N LEU A 45 -8.89 -3.31 6.68
CA LEU A 45 -10.11 -2.52 6.67
C LEU A 45 -11.18 -3.12 5.79
N SER A 46 -10.88 -4.24 5.14
CA SER A 46 -11.81 -4.91 4.23
C SER A 46 -12.17 -4.06 3.02
N VAL A 47 -11.33 -3.10 2.69
CA VAL A 47 -11.61 -2.23 1.54
C VAL A 47 -11.55 -3.02 0.25
N MET A 48 -10.53 -3.86 0.11
CA MET A 48 -10.41 -4.67 -1.09
C MET A 48 -11.61 -5.58 -1.27
N LYS A 49 -12.03 -6.18 -0.18
CA LYS A 49 -13.16 -7.10 -0.20
C LYS A 49 -14.42 -6.37 -0.60
N GLU A 50 -14.60 -5.16 -0.08
CA GLU A 50 -15.77 -4.37 -0.42
C GLU A 50 -15.78 -4.00 -1.88
N ARG A 51 -14.62 -3.64 -2.42
CA ARG A 51 -14.55 -3.25 -3.82
C ARG A 51 -14.84 -4.42 -4.73
N ILE A 52 -14.30 -5.57 -4.40
CA ILE A 52 -14.56 -6.78 -5.17
C ILE A 52 -16.04 -7.14 -5.08
N HIS A 53 -16.57 -7.06 -3.88
CA HIS A 53 -17.98 -7.36 -3.64
C HIS A 53 -18.88 -6.43 -4.44
N ARG A 54 -18.53 -5.15 -4.40
CA ARG A 54 -19.34 -4.16 -5.10
C ARG A 54 -19.32 -4.42 -6.59
N GLY A 55 -18.16 -4.76 -7.11
CA GLY A 55 -18.06 -5.08 -8.52
C GLY A 55 -18.93 -6.25 -8.91
N ASN A 56 -19.00 -7.23 -8.02
CA ASN A 56 -19.82 -8.41 -8.29
C ASN A 56 -21.28 -8.17 -8.04
N SER A 57 -21.58 -7.45 -6.98
CA SER A 57 -22.97 -7.29 -6.58
C SER A 57 -23.74 -6.37 -7.50
N GLN A 58 -23.05 -5.62 -8.29
CA GLN A 58 -23.73 -4.74 -9.23
C GLN A 58 -24.22 -5.49 -10.45
N ILE A 59 -23.84 -6.67 -10.54
CA ILE A 59 -24.20 -7.51 -11.64
C ILE A 59 -25.66 -7.89 -11.57
#